data_740d7a7aadba78d8c9f796fb2fd24054
#
_entry.id   740d7a7aadba78d8c9f796fb2fd24054
#
_cell.length_a   1.000
_cell.length_b   1.000
_cell.length_c   1.000
_cell.angle_alpha   90.00
_cell.angle_beta   90.00
_cell.angle_gamma   90.00
#
_symmetry.space_group_name_H-M   'P 1'
#
loop_
_entity.id
_entity.type
_entity.pdbx_description
1 polymer ?
#
loop_
_entity_poly.entity_id
_entity_poly.type
_entity_poly.pdbx_seq_one_letter_code
_entity_poly.pdbx_strand_id
1 'polypeptide(L)'
;MWLDIAVSAPAHSQVGGLLTYTTDLKLEVGQLVRVPFGKREVLGVVWGVHDSAPPSSNAHTVKQIAAKLEGVLPMSAQWRQLVQFAAQYYQRAIGEVALAALPPQLRDMTPLQLARRLKKNNVLKDQTVDALQSPWTLSEQQQQVLSQIEQSPGPFLIHGATGSGKTEVYLQAIARTLAQDPHAQALMMVPEINLTPQLEERVKARFGTEGVVAMHSGMTGPQRMKSWLAAHNGSARIVLGTRMAVFASMPHLKWLVVDEEHDASYKQQEGARYSARDLAIYRARLEGAKVILGSATPSLESWHQSRPAHEGGRYLRLQMPARIGEGQLPFVRRVDMNHQPRKTVLSAPLIAAIQERVAKGEQSMLLLNRRGYAPVLHCADCGWKSECSHCSAFRVFHKIDRTLRCHHCGFTERVPRACPSCGNADIAPIGRGTEQLEEYLSELLMDVKRPNGQAVRVMRIDADLSLIHI
;
A
#
# COMPACT_ATOMS: atom_id res chain seq x y z
N MET A 1 27.00 19.68 -24.32
CA MET A 1 25.97 19.96 -23.30
C MET A 1 26.37 19.28 -21.98
N TRP A 2 26.11 19.94 -20.87
CA TRP A 2 26.31 19.41 -19.53
C TRP A 2 24.99 18.98 -18.92
N LEU A 3 24.98 17.85 -18.21
CA LEU A 3 23.77 17.21 -17.72
C LEU A 3 23.90 16.93 -16.23
N ASP A 4 22.88 17.28 -15.46
CA ASP A 4 22.69 16.74 -14.12
C ASP A 4 21.79 15.51 -14.20
N ILE A 5 22.28 14.36 -13.74
CA ILE A 5 21.60 13.09 -13.89
C ILE A 5 21.35 12.46 -12.53
N ALA A 6 20.10 12.11 -12.27
CA ALA A 6 19.69 11.33 -11.10
C ALA A 6 20.06 9.86 -11.31
N VAL A 7 20.95 9.33 -10.49
CA VAL A 7 21.40 7.93 -10.48
C VAL A 7 21.21 7.30 -9.10
N SER A 8 21.00 5.99 -9.05
CA SER A 8 20.96 5.27 -7.78
C SER A 8 22.38 5.06 -7.25
N ALA A 9 22.77 5.86 -6.27
CA ALA A 9 24.00 5.68 -5.53
C ALA A 9 23.78 4.87 -4.23
N PRO A 10 24.78 4.17 -3.68
CA PRO A 10 24.65 3.47 -2.40
C PRO A 10 24.24 4.45 -1.28
N ALA A 11 23.36 4.02 -0.38
CA ALA A 11 22.74 4.86 0.64
C ALA A 11 23.72 5.60 1.58
N HIS A 12 24.93 5.11 1.73
CA HIS A 12 25.96 5.68 2.59
C HIS A 12 27.15 6.27 1.80
N SER A 13 27.00 6.42 0.46
CA SER A 13 28.03 7.08 -0.35
C SER A 13 27.94 8.58 -0.14
N GLN A 14 29.09 9.26 -0.10
CA GLN A 14 29.16 10.73 -0.13
C GLN A 14 28.83 11.33 -1.50
N VAL A 15 28.34 10.48 -2.43
CA VAL A 15 27.96 10.88 -3.78
C VAL A 15 26.63 11.62 -3.69
N GLY A 16 26.59 12.85 -4.17
CA GLY A 16 25.40 13.70 -4.20
C GLY A 16 24.25 13.04 -4.98
N GLY A 17 23.03 13.54 -4.77
CA GLY A 17 21.82 12.97 -5.40
C GLY A 17 21.78 13.12 -6.93
N LEU A 18 22.55 14.07 -7.48
CA LEU A 18 22.70 14.31 -8.92
C LEU A 18 24.19 14.27 -9.27
N LEU A 19 24.51 13.65 -10.40
CA LEU A 19 25.86 13.58 -10.95
C LEU A 19 25.92 14.33 -12.29
N THR A 20 27.02 15.02 -12.50
CA THR A 20 27.25 15.76 -13.74
C THR A 20 27.92 14.88 -14.80
N TYR A 21 27.36 14.91 -16.00
CA TYR A 21 27.87 14.23 -17.20
C TYR A 21 27.88 15.16 -18.38
N THR A 22 28.56 14.78 -19.45
CA THR A 22 28.57 15.51 -20.75
C THR A 22 27.93 14.65 -21.84
N THR A 23 27.49 15.31 -22.91
CA THR A 23 26.98 14.66 -24.11
C THR A 23 27.07 15.57 -25.32
N ASP A 24 27.26 14.96 -26.51
CA ASP A 24 27.11 15.60 -27.80
C ASP A 24 25.67 15.45 -28.37
N LEU A 25 24.84 14.60 -27.73
CA LEU A 25 23.46 14.38 -28.14
C LEU A 25 22.56 15.52 -27.60
N LYS A 26 21.57 15.89 -28.39
CA LYS A 26 20.49 16.77 -27.92
C LYS A 26 19.55 16.00 -27.01
N LEU A 27 19.54 16.33 -25.73
CA LEU A 27 18.71 15.69 -24.72
C LEU A 27 17.78 16.70 -24.03
N GLU A 28 16.66 16.19 -23.59
CA GLU A 28 15.65 16.93 -22.84
C GLU A 28 15.63 16.50 -21.36
N VAL A 29 15.23 17.40 -20.49
CA VAL A 29 15.04 17.09 -19.08
C VAL A 29 13.92 16.06 -18.91
N GLY A 30 14.18 15.04 -18.09
CA GLY A 30 13.27 13.90 -17.91
C GLY A 30 13.64 12.67 -18.75
N GLN A 31 14.57 12.79 -19.69
CA GLN A 31 14.97 11.70 -20.57
C GLN A 31 15.75 10.62 -19.82
N LEU A 32 15.50 9.36 -20.17
CA LEU A 32 16.22 8.22 -19.62
C LEU A 32 17.51 7.99 -20.40
N VAL A 33 18.62 7.79 -19.69
CA VAL A 33 19.96 7.61 -20.26
C VAL A 33 20.72 6.48 -19.57
N ARG A 34 21.72 5.94 -20.24
CA ARG A 34 22.77 5.11 -19.66
C ARG A 34 23.99 5.93 -19.36
N VAL A 35 24.52 5.81 -18.16
CA VAL A 35 25.70 6.56 -17.71
C VAL A 35 26.73 5.64 -17.07
N PRO A 36 28.01 5.88 -17.29
CA PRO A 36 29.08 5.15 -16.62
C PRO A 36 29.16 5.55 -15.14
N PHE A 37 28.97 4.59 -14.23
CA PHE A 37 29.08 4.76 -12.80
C PHE A 37 30.04 3.73 -12.22
N GLY A 38 31.24 4.17 -11.84
CA GLY A 38 32.35 3.29 -11.51
C GLY A 38 32.78 2.44 -12.73
N LYS A 39 32.72 1.10 -12.59
CA LYS A 39 33.02 0.12 -13.65
C LYS A 39 31.76 -0.39 -14.39
N ARG A 40 30.58 0.14 -14.07
CA ARG A 40 29.31 -0.32 -14.62
C ARG A 40 28.58 0.81 -15.32
N GLU A 41 27.69 0.47 -16.23
CA GLU A 41 26.70 1.40 -16.75
C GLU A 41 25.39 1.25 -15.95
N VAL A 42 24.83 2.37 -15.55
CA VAL A 42 23.57 2.43 -14.79
C VAL A 42 22.52 3.27 -15.52
N LEU A 43 21.26 3.04 -15.21
CA LEU A 43 20.18 3.88 -15.65
C LEU A 43 20.22 5.22 -14.89
N GLY A 44 20.01 6.32 -15.61
CA GLY A 44 19.84 7.64 -15.04
C GLY A 44 18.66 8.38 -15.67
N VAL A 45 18.19 9.40 -14.96
CA VAL A 45 17.16 10.33 -15.43
C VAL A 45 17.80 11.71 -15.54
N VAL A 46 17.71 12.34 -16.70
CA VAL A 46 18.19 13.71 -16.91
C VAL A 46 17.36 14.67 -16.06
N TRP A 47 18.02 15.34 -15.11
CA TRP A 47 17.36 16.24 -14.17
C TRP A 47 17.55 17.70 -14.52
N GLY A 48 18.70 18.05 -15.11
CA GLY A 48 19.05 19.37 -15.60
C GLY A 48 19.90 19.30 -16.86
N VAL A 49 19.81 20.35 -17.69
CA VAL A 49 20.61 20.52 -18.91
C VAL A 49 21.22 21.91 -18.87
N HIS A 50 22.53 22.02 -19.11
CA HIS A 50 23.31 23.26 -19.04
C HIS A 50 24.20 23.40 -20.28
N ASP A 51 24.36 24.61 -20.77
CA ASP A 51 25.27 24.93 -21.88
C ASP A 51 26.73 25.03 -21.46
N SER A 52 26.98 25.34 -20.20
CA SER A 52 28.33 25.51 -19.63
C SER A 52 28.55 24.58 -18.44
N ALA A 53 29.79 24.31 -18.11
CA ALA A 53 30.17 23.49 -16.95
C ALA A 53 29.61 24.07 -15.64
N PRO A 54 28.94 23.29 -14.80
CA PRO A 54 28.53 23.75 -13.48
C PRO A 54 29.76 24.11 -12.63
N PRO A 55 29.67 25.13 -11.76
CA PRO A 55 30.83 25.63 -10.97
C PRO A 55 31.50 24.58 -10.07
N SER A 56 30.76 23.53 -9.72
CA SER A 56 31.21 22.40 -8.87
C SER A 56 31.88 21.27 -9.63
N SER A 57 31.94 21.32 -10.96
CA SER A 57 32.50 20.23 -11.78
C SER A 57 34.00 20.45 -12.04
N ASN A 58 34.86 19.48 -11.60
CA ASN A 58 36.21 19.36 -12.12
C ASN A 58 36.14 18.86 -13.56
N ALA A 59 36.24 19.78 -14.52
CA ALA A 59 36.01 19.50 -15.95
C ALA A 59 36.84 18.32 -16.51
N HIS A 60 37.99 17.99 -15.91
CA HIS A 60 38.85 16.89 -16.33
C HIS A 60 38.38 15.48 -15.93
N THR A 61 37.39 15.35 -15.07
CA THR A 61 36.89 14.03 -14.55
C THR A 61 35.47 13.71 -14.95
N VAL A 62 34.78 14.65 -15.66
CA VAL A 62 33.38 14.43 -16.04
C VAL A 62 33.33 13.45 -17.22
N LYS A 63 32.53 12.39 -17.05
CA LYS A 63 32.35 11.35 -18.06
C LYS A 63 31.22 11.70 -19.01
N GLN A 64 31.30 11.18 -20.24
CA GLN A 64 30.24 11.26 -21.21
C GLN A 64 29.17 10.19 -20.92
N ILE A 65 27.90 10.46 -21.24
CA ILE A 65 26.85 9.43 -21.19
C ILE A 65 27.15 8.30 -22.15
N ALA A 66 26.73 7.08 -21.85
CA ALA A 66 26.94 5.93 -22.70
C ALA A 66 25.88 5.83 -23.83
N ALA A 67 24.61 6.06 -23.50
CA ALA A 67 23.52 5.99 -24.49
C ALA A 67 22.25 6.71 -23.98
N LYS A 68 21.41 7.13 -24.94
CA LYS A 68 20.01 7.53 -24.73
C LYS A 68 19.10 6.32 -24.83
N LEU A 69 18.08 6.20 -23.98
CA LEU A 69 17.03 5.21 -24.16
C LEU A 69 15.97 5.76 -25.13
N GLU A 70 16.09 5.35 -26.40
CA GLU A 70 15.17 5.79 -27.43
C GLU A 70 13.80 5.11 -27.32
N GLY A 71 12.74 5.84 -27.71
CA GLY A 71 11.37 5.34 -27.74
C GLY A 71 10.65 5.36 -26.39
N VAL A 72 11.29 5.87 -25.32
CA VAL A 72 10.64 6.20 -24.06
C VAL A 72 10.53 7.72 -23.97
N LEU A 73 9.31 8.21 -23.75
CA LEU A 73 9.06 9.64 -23.56
C LEU A 73 9.81 10.16 -22.35
N PRO A 74 10.19 11.44 -22.30
CA PRO A 74 10.77 12.05 -21.10
C PRO A 74 9.79 11.99 -19.92
N MET A 75 10.32 11.79 -18.73
CA MET A 75 9.55 11.87 -17.49
C MET A 75 9.03 13.31 -17.29
N SER A 76 7.72 13.45 -17.06
CA SER A 76 7.07 14.76 -16.95
C SER A 76 7.67 15.64 -15.85
N ALA A 77 7.47 16.94 -15.95
CA ALA A 77 7.89 17.89 -14.91
C ALA A 77 7.20 17.57 -13.56
N GLN A 78 5.92 17.25 -13.60
CA GLN A 78 5.13 16.88 -12.43
C GLN A 78 5.67 15.62 -11.76
N TRP A 79 5.99 14.58 -12.53
CA TRP A 79 6.61 13.37 -11.99
C TRP A 79 7.94 13.68 -11.31
N ARG A 80 8.79 14.49 -11.92
CA ARG A 80 10.08 14.89 -11.32
C ARG A 80 9.90 15.70 -10.04
N GLN A 81 8.91 16.61 -10.01
CA GLN A 81 8.57 17.38 -8.80
C GLN A 81 8.05 16.47 -7.69
N LEU A 82 7.22 15.45 -7.99
CA LEU A 82 6.79 14.46 -7.03
C LEU A 82 7.96 13.68 -6.43
N VAL A 83 8.87 13.20 -7.28
CA VAL A 83 10.09 12.48 -6.86
C VAL A 83 10.98 13.38 -6.01
N GLN A 84 11.20 14.62 -6.42
CA GLN A 84 11.99 15.59 -5.68
C GLN A 84 11.41 15.90 -4.30
N PHE A 85 10.09 16.13 -4.24
CA PHE A 85 9.40 16.32 -2.98
C PHE A 85 9.56 15.11 -2.06
N ALA A 86 9.32 13.89 -2.59
CA ALA A 86 9.46 12.67 -1.82
C ALA A 86 10.90 12.47 -1.31
N ALA A 87 11.90 12.72 -2.14
CA ALA A 87 13.31 12.64 -1.76
C ALA A 87 13.66 13.63 -0.63
N GLN A 88 13.25 14.88 -0.76
CA GLN A 88 13.51 15.92 0.24
C GLN A 88 12.75 15.65 1.55
N TYR A 89 11.46 15.37 1.47
CA TYR A 89 10.61 15.18 2.65
C TYR A 89 11.02 13.94 3.45
N TYR A 90 11.35 12.84 2.78
CA TYR A 90 11.77 11.58 3.42
C TYR A 90 13.30 11.45 3.58
N GLN A 91 14.05 12.55 3.36
CA GLN A 91 15.51 12.64 3.56
C GLN A 91 16.26 11.53 2.79
N ARG A 92 15.99 11.40 1.48
CA ARG A 92 16.62 10.42 0.59
C ARG A 92 17.24 11.10 -0.64
N ALA A 93 18.19 10.42 -1.25
CA ALA A 93 18.77 10.89 -2.51
C ALA A 93 17.71 10.83 -3.64
N ILE A 94 17.68 11.87 -4.48
CA ILE A 94 16.75 11.95 -5.62
C ILE A 94 16.85 10.70 -6.51
N GLY A 95 18.07 10.25 -6.81
CA GLY A 95 18.30 9.07 -7.63
C GLY A 95 17.77 7.76 -7.00
N GLU A 96 17.81 7.64 -5.66
CA GLU A 96 17.22 6.50 -4.96
C GLU A 96 15.71 6.44 -5.22
N VAL A 97 15.00 7.55 -5.03
CA VAL A 97 13.54 7.61 -5.20
C VAL A 97 13.17 7.49 -6.68
N ALA A 98 13.84 8.22 -7.57
CA ALA A 98 13.58 8.19 -9.00
C ALA A 98 13.72 6.78 -9.60
N LEU A 99 14.84 6.11 -9.28
CA LEU A 99 15.12 4.79 -9.83
C LEU A 99 14.28 3.68 -9.16
N ALA A 100 13.86 3.85 -7.89
CA ALA A 100 12.89 2.96 -7.25
C ALA A 100 11.49 3.07 -7.88
N ALA A 101 11.12 4.23 -8.38
CA ALA A 101 9.85 4.47 -9.07
C ALA A 101 9.77 3.87 -10.48
N LEU A 102 10.91 3.49 -11.07
CA LEU A 102 11.00 2.88 -12.39
C LEU A 102 11.05 1.35 -12.32
N PRO A 103 10.52 0.63 -13.33
CA PRO A 103 10.62 -0.83 -13.37
C PRO A 103 12.09 -1.30 -13.28
N PRO A 104 12.40 -2.28 -12.42
CA PRO A 104 13.76 -2.81 -12.30
C PRO A 104 14.37 -3.24 -13.64
N GLN A 105 13.55 -3.75 -14.55
CA GLN A 105 13.98 -4.21 -15.89
C GLN A 105 14.58 -3.11 -16.74
N LEU A 106 14.13 -1.86 -16.58
CA LEU A 106 14.74 -0.72 -17.28
C LEU A 106 16.20 -0.50 -16.86
N ARG A 107 16.56 -0.89 -15.63
CA ARG A 107 17.92 -0.72 -15.11
C ARG A 107 18.94 -1.59 -15.83
N ASP A 108 18.51 -2.80 -16.25
CA ASP A 108 19.41 -3.81 -16.82
C ASP A 108 19.26 -3.99 -18.33
N MET A 109 18.25 -3.33 -18.95
CA MET A 109 17.92 -3.48 -20.36
C MET A 109 18.81 -2.61 -21.24
N THR A 110 19.36 -3.21 -22.31
CA THR A 110 20.08 -2.45 -23.34
C THR A 110 19.11 -1.64 -24.22
N PRO A 111 19.57 -0.55 -24.88
CA PRO A 111 18.74 0.21 -25.82
C PRO A 111 18.12 -0.67 -26.91
N LEU A 112 18.86 -1.65 -27.42
CA LEU A 112 18.38 -2.57 -28.45
C LEU A 112 17.26 -3.50 -27.94
N GLN A 113 17.38 -4.00 -26.73
CA GLN A 113 16.33 -4.82 -26.08
C GLN A 113 15.06 -4.02 -25.86
N LEU A 114 15.22 -2.76 -25.44
CA LEU A 114 14.08 -1.83 -25.27
C LEU A 114 13.37 -1.56 -26.59
N ALA A 115 14.11 -1.23 -27.65
CA ALA A 115 13.56 -0.98 -28.97
C ALA A 115 12.73 -2.17 -29.50
N ARG A 116 13.21 -3.41 -29.31
CA ARG A 116 12.47 -4.64 -29.66
C ARG A 116 11.16 -4.78 -28.90
N ARG A 117 11.13 -4.42 -27.61
CA ARG A 117 9.92 -4.48 -26.79
C ARG A 117 8.91 -3.40 -27.15
N LEU A 118 9.37 -2.19 -27.44
CA LEU A 118 8.52 -1.09 -27.88
C LEU A 118 7.80 -1.41 -29.21
N LYS A 119 8.51 -2.00 -30.19
CA LYS A 119 7.89 -2.47 -31.44
C LYS A 119 6.76 -3.48 -31.23
N LYS A 120 6.89 -4.36 -30.22
CA LYS A 120 5.87 -5.37 -29.88
C LYS A 120 4.65 -4.75 -29.19
N ASN A 121 4.80 -3.63 -28.49
CA ASN A 121 3.73 -2.96 -27.74
C ASN A 121 2.96 -1.91 -28.57
N ASN A 122 3.49 -1.46 -29.71
CA ASN A 122 2.85 -0.45 -30.60
C ASN A 122 1.64 -0.99 -31.40
N VAL A 123 1.17 -2.20 -31.12
CA VAL A 123 -0.02 -2.80 -31.77
C VAL A 123 -1.30 -2.56 -30.94
N LEU A 124 -1.27 -1.66 -29.96
CA LEU A 124 -2.46 -1.30 -29.19
C LEU A 124 -3.35 -0.38 -30.06
N LYS A 125 -4.41 -0.96 -30.62
CA LYS A 125 -5.43 -0.28 -31.44
C LYS A 125 -6.21 0.73 -30.57
N ASP A 126 -6.55 1.86 -31.19
CA ASP A 126 -7.59 2.78 -30.74
C ASP A 126 -8.89 2.00 -30.49
N GLN A 127 -9.16 1.66 -29.27
CA GLN A 127 -10.46 1.15 -28.85
C GLN A 127 -11.19 2.28 -28.13
N THR A 128 -12.26 2.74 -28.73
CA THR A 128 -13.27 3.55 -28.08
C THR A 128 -13.81 2.77 -26.89
N VAL A 129 -13.55 3.28 -25.70
CA VAL A 129 -14.04 2.68 -24.45
C VAL A 129 -15.52 3.05 -24.33
N ASP A 130 -16.41 2.09 -24.55
CA ASP A 130 -17.85 2.22 -24.31
C ASP A 130 -18.13 2.21 -22.77
N ALA A 131 -17.38 3.07 -22.06
CA ALA A 131 -17.24 3.06 -20.60
C ALA A 131 -18.44 3.60 -19.83
N LEU A 132 -19.51 4.04 -20.54
CA LEU A 132 -20.57 4.86 -19.94
C LEU A 132 -21.69 4.07 -19.29
N GLN A 133 -21.83 2.78 -19.59
CA GLN A 133 -22.92 2.00 -19.02
C GLN A 133 -22.51 1.26 -17.76
N SER A 134 -22.84 1.86 -16.60
CA SER A 134 -22.87 1.08 -15.38
C SER A 134 -24.00 0.07 -15.46
N PRO A 135 -23.76 -1.20 -15.14
CA PRO A 135 -24.85 -2.18 -15.02
C PRO A 135 -25.73 -1.91 -13.80
N TRP A 136 -25.39 -0.92 -12.97
CA TRP A 136 -26.05 -0.64 -11.71
C TRP A 136 -26.73 0.73 -11.71
N THR A 137 -27.96 0.78 -11.25
CA THR A 137 -28.65 2.03 -10.92
C THR A 137 -28.06 2.60 -9.64
N LEU A 138 -27.60 3.84 -9.69
CA LEU A 138 -27.03 4.52 -8.53
C LEU A 138 -28.14 4.88 -7.53
N SER A 139 -27.86 4.68 -6.24
CA SER A 139 -28.73 5.19 -5.17
C SER A 139 -28.71 6.72 -5.13
N GLU A 140 -29.73 7.33 -4.50
CA GLU A 140 -29.78 8.79 -4.32
C GLU A 140 -28.53 9.35 -3.63
N GLN A 141 -28.02 8.65 -2.60
CA GLN A 141 -26.78 9.05 -1.93
C GLN A 141 -25.57 9.03 -2.86
N GLN A 142 -25.45 8.01 -3.70
CA GLN A 142 -24.36 7.94 -4.69
C GLN A 142 -24.44 9.06 -5.72
N GLN A 143 -25.66 9.38 -6.18
CA GLN A 143 -25.89 10.49 -7.12
C GLN A 143 -25.55 11.84 -6.49
N GLN A 144 -25.94 12.08 -5.23
CA GLN A 144 -25.59 13.30 -4.49
C GLN A 144 -24.10 13.46 -4.31
N VAL A 145 -23.40 12.37 -3.91
CA VAL A 145 -21.93 12.36 -3.76
C VAL A 145 -21.24 12.66 -5.09
N LEU A 146 -21.68 12.05 -6.19
CA LEU A 146 -21.12 12.32 -7.52
C LEU A 146 -21.33 13.77 -7.97
N SER A 147 -22.51 14.34 -7.73
CA SER A 147 -22.79 15.75 -8.03
C SER A 147 -21.85 16.68 -7.26
N GLN A 148 -21.61 16.43 -5.97
CA GLN A 148 -20.69 17.22 -5.16
C GLN A 148 -19.22 17.08 -5.64
N ILE A 149 -18.83 15.89 -6.07
CA ILE A 149 -17.50 15.63 -6.66
C ILE A 149 -17.31 16.43 -7.96
N GLU A 150 -18.33 16.54 -8.79
CA GLU A 150 -18.28 17.31 -10.03
C GLU A 150 -18.11 18.81 -9.79
N GLN A 151 -18.81 19.33 -8.80
CA GLN A 151 -18.84 20.77 -8.47
C GLN A 151 -17.63 21.28 -7.70
N SER A 152 -16.77 20.39 -7.16
CA SER A 152 -15.62 20.77 -6.33
C SER A 152 -14.31 20.24 -6.91
N PRO A 153 -13.19 20.93 -6.72
CA PRO A 153 -11.87 20.43 -7.08
C PRO A 153 -11.34 19.34 -6.13
N GLY A 154 -11.93 19.18 -4.92
CA GLY A 154 -11.41 18.31 -3.87
C GLY A 154 -10.24 18.92 -3.09
N PRO A 155 -9.45 18.14 -2.35
CA PRO A 155 -9.55 16.69 -2.11
C PRO A 155 -10.86 16.24 -1.46
N PHE A 156 -11.26 14.98 -1.73
CA PHE A 156 -12.50 14.41 -1.18
C PHE A 156 -12.18 13.30 -0.18
N LEU A 157 -12.91 13.28 0.95
CA LEU A 157 -12.97 12.12 1.84
C LEU A 157 -14.36 11.51 1.75
N ILE A 158 -14.48 10.33 1.11
CA ILE A 158 -15.72 9.57 1.10
C ILE A 158 -15.74 8.65 2.32
N HIS A 159 -16.53 9.04 3.33
CA HIS A 159 -16.80 8.25 4.51
C HIS A 159 -18.10 7.47 4.29
N GLY A 160 -17.98 6.16 4.11
CA GLY A 160 -19.11 5.31 3.82
C GLY A 160 -18.99 3.94 4.46
N ALA A 161 -20.12 3.40 4.94
CA ALA A 161 -20.16 2.05 5.50
C ALA A 161 -19.60 1.00 4.51
N THR A 162 -19.10 -0.12 5.02
CA THR A 162 -18.76 -1.27 4.18
C THR A 162 -20.02 -1.72 3.44
N GLY A 163 -19.94 -1.87 2.12
CA GLY A 163 -21.10 -2.19 1.28
C GLY A 163 -21.97 -0.99 0.89
N SER A 164 -21.55 0.26 1.15
CA SER A 164 -22.27 1.46 0.68
C SER A 164 -22.05 1.75 -0.81
N GLY A 165 -21.18 0.99 -1.50
CA GLY A 165 -20.90 1.17 -2.92
C GLY A 165 -19.95 2.31 -3.24
N LYS A 166 -19.02 2.66 -2.33
CA LYS A 166 -17.96 3.66 -2.57
C LYS A 166 -17.22 3.41 -3.88
N THR A 167 -16.84 2.16 -4.13
CA THR A 167 -16.11 1.77 -5.35
C THR A 167 -16.90 2.13 -6.62
N GLU A 168 -18.22 1.98 -6.63
CA GLU A 168 -19.04 2.35 -7.78
C GLU A 168 -19.01 3.88 -8.01
N VAL A 169 -19.01 4.69 -6.95
CA VAL A 169 -18.86 6.14 -7.06
C VAL A 169 -17.52 6.51 -7.71
N TYR A 170 -16.42 5.86 -7.31
CA TYR A 170 -15.11 6.10 -7.93
C TYR A 170 -15.12 5.76 -9.41
N LEU A 171 -15.64 4.59 -9.76
CA LEU A 171 -15.68 4.12 -11.14
C LEU A 171 -16.58 5.00 -12.01
N GLN A 172 -17.69 5.54 -11.46
CA GLN A 172 -18.55 6.48 -12.17
C GLN A 172 -17.87 7.83 -12.41
N ALA A 173 -17.19 8.39 -11.39
CA ALA A 173 -16.45 9.64 -11.53
C ALA A 173 -15.36 9.53 -12.60
N ILE A 174 -14.60 8.41 -12.58
CA ILE A 174 -13.59 8.11 -13.59
C ILE A 174 -14.25 7.97 -14.97
N ALA A 175 -15.31 7.16 -15.11
CA ALA A 175 -15.98 6.90 -16.39
C ALA A 175 -16.46 8.19 -17.08
N ARG A 176 -17.08 9.10 -16.32
CA ARG A 176 -17.54 10.40 -16.87
C ARG A 176 -16.38 11.23 -17.41
N THR A 177 -15.25 11.26 -16.71
CA THR A 177 -14.06 12.00 -17.16
C THR A 177 -13.44 11.35 -18.39
N LEU A 178 -13.31 10.00 -18.40
CA LEU A 178 -12.76 9.26 -19.53
C LEU A 178 -13.62 9.39 -20.81
N ALA A 179 -14.92 9.61 -20.66
CA ALA A 179 -15.82 9.85 -21.78
C ALA A 179 -15.66 11.26 -22.38
N GLN A 180 -15.36 12.26 -21.53
CA GLN A 180 -15.18 13.65 -21.95
C GLN A 180 -13.79 13.91 -22.53
N ASP A 181 -12.76 13.24 -22.01
CA ASP A 181 -11.36 13.38 -22.46
C ASP A 181 -10.79 12.00 -22.84
N PRO A 182 -10.62 11.72 -24.13
CA PRO A 182 -10.10 10.43 -24.62
C PRO A 182 -8.67 10.13 -24.18
N HIS A 183 -7.91 11.14 -23.76
CA HIS A 183 -6.55 10.98 -23.25
C HIS A 183 -6.47 10.86 -21.73
N ALA A 184 -7.54 11.21 -21.00
CA ALA A 184 -7.54 11.20 -19.55
C ALA A 184 -7.13 9.84 -18.96
N GLN A 185 -6.36 9.89 -17.88
CA GLN A 185 -5.91 8.72 -17.13
C GLN A 185 -6.36 8.79 -15.67
N ALA A 186 -6.58 7.63 -15.06
CA ALA A 186 -6.94 7.49 -13.65
C ALA A 186 -6.01 6.48 -12.95
N LEU A 187 -5.55 6.83 -11.76
CA LEU A 187 -4.84 5.95 -10.85
C LEU A 187 -5.78 5.54 -9.71
N MET A 188 -6.07 4.26 -9.59
CA MET A 188 -6.82 3.69 -8.48
C MET A 188 -5.87 2.86 -7.61
N MET A 189 -5.62 3.33 -6.40
CA MET A 189 -4.80 2.62 -5.42
C MET A 189 -5.69 1.89 -4.42
N VAL A 190 -5.32 0.64 -4.16
CA VAL A 190 -5.97 -0.24 -3.20
C VAL A 190 -4.93 -0.89 -2.29
N PRO A 191 -5.27 -1.29 -1.04
CA PRO A 191 -4.39 -2.09 -0.22
C PRO A 191 -3.98 -3.39 -0.92
N GLU A 192 -2.81 -3.90 -0.61
CA GLU A 192 -2.25 -5.09 -1.28
C GLU A 192 -3.18 -6.31 -1.18
N ILE A 193 -3.84 -6.47 -0.03
CA ILE A 193 -4.82 -7.55 0.22
C ILE A 193 -6.13 -7.38 -0.57
N ASN A 194 -6.47 -6.16 -0.98
CA ASN A 194 -7.70 -5.85 -1.71
C ASN A 194 -7.52 -5.88 -3.23
N LEU A 195 -6.28 -5.95 -3.71
CA LEU A 195 -5.99 -6.09 -5.14
C LEU A 195 -6.19 -7.55 -5.56
N THR A 196 -7.44 -7.94 -5.66
CA THR A 196 -7.82 -9.30 -6.06
C THR A 196 -8.03 -9.40 -7.57
N PRO A 197 -7.87 -10.61 -8.15
CA PRO A 197 -8.21 -10.82 -9.56
C PRO A 197 -9.64 -10.39 -9.90
N GLN A 198 -10.59 -10.58 -8.99
CA GLN A 198 -11.99 -10.17 -9.17
C GLN A 198 -12.16 -8.65 -9.30
N LEU A 199 -11.41 -7.85 -8.52
CA LEU A 199 -11.44 -6.40 -8.67
C LEU A 199 -10.86 -5.97 -10.02
N GLU A 200 -9.75 -6.57 -10.42
CA GLU A 200 -9.11 -6.31 -11.71
C GLU A 200 -10.04 -6.68 -12.88
N GLU A 201 -10.67 -7.86 -12.83
CA GLU A 201 -11.66 -8.31 -13.82
C GLU A 201 -12.87 -7.38 -13.89
N ARG A 202 -13.40 -6.94 -12.75
CA ARG A 202 -14.52 -5.99 -12.69
C ARG A 202 -14.18 -4.65 -13.36
N VAL A 203 -12.99 -4.12 -13.09
CA VAL A 203 -12.53 -2.87 -13.71
C VAL A 203 -12.30 -3.07 -15.21
N LYS A 204 -11.68 -4.17 -15.63
CA LYS A 204 -11.47 -4.52 -17.03
C LYS A 204 -12.76 -4.75 -17.81
N ALA A 205 -13.74 -5.41 -17.20
CA ALA A 205 -15.05 -5.62 -17.80
C ALA A 205 -15.76 -4.31 -18.13
N ARG A 206 -15.54 -3.28 -17.29
CA ARG A 206 -16.17 -1.97 -17.47
C ARG A 206 -15.41 -1.05 -18.43
N PHE A 207 -14.09 -1.03 -18.37
CA PHE A 207 -13.26 -0.05 -19.09
C PHE A 207 -12.45 -0.66 -20.25
N GLY A 208 -12.67 -1.93 -20.53
CA GLY A 208 -11.92 -2.66 -21.55
C GLY A 208 -10.58 -3.21 -21.03
N THR A 209 -10.22 -4.39 -21.53
CA THR A 209 -9.01 -5.13 -21.07
C THR A 209 -7.72 -4.40 -21.43
N GLU A 210 -7.68 -3.71 -22.56
CA GLU A 210 -6.47 -3.04 -23.05
C GLU A 210 -6.23 -1.69 -22.36
N GLY A 211 -7.31 -1.03 -21.93
CA GLY A 211 -7.25 0.27 -21.23
C GLY A 211 -6.90 0.20 -19.74
N VAL A 212 -6.84 -1.00 -19.15
CA VAL A 212 -6.63 -1.22 -17.73
C VAL A 212 -5.37 -2.04 -17.48
N VAL A 213 -4.46 -1.53 -16.66
CA VAL A 213 -3.25 -2.25 -16.25
C VAL A 213 -3.14 -2.32 -14.73
N ALA A 214 -2.55 -3.41 -14.24
CA ALA A 214 -2.22 -3.57 -12.82
C ALA A 214 -0.77 -3.17 -12.53
N MET A 215 -0.50 -2.67 -11.29
CA MET A 215 0.85 -2.39 -10.77
C MET A 215 0.95 -2.78 -9.30
N HIS A 216 1.52 -3.95 -9.02
CA HIS A 216 1.70 -4.47 -7.66
C HIS A 216 2.97 -5.32 -7.52
N SER A 217 3.33 -5.69 -6.28
CA SER A 217 4.55 -6.43 -5.95
C SER A 217 4.57 -7.84 -6.54
N GLY A 218 3.44 -8.53 -6.63
CA GLY A 218 3.31 -9.90 -7.15
C GLY A 218 3.45 -10.06 -8.66
N MET A 219 3.63 -8.97 -9.42
CA MET A 219 3.81 -9.04 -10.87
C MET A 219 5.20 -9.53 -11.26
N THR A 220 5.26 -10.32 -12.33
CA THR A 220 6.54 -10.66 -12.96
C THR A 220 7.20 -9.42 -13.58
N GLY A 221 8.51 -9.46 -13.75
CA GLY A 221 9.25 -8.36 -14.34
C GLY A 221 8.73 -7.90 -15.71
N PRO A 222 8.49 -8.82 -16.66
CA PRO A 222 7.92 -8.48 -17.97
C PRO A 222 6.54 -7.83 -17.89
N GLN A 223 5.65 -8.32 -17.01
CA GLN A 223 4.32 -7.75 -16.80
C GLN A 223 4.41 -6.31 -16.26
N ARG A 224 5.25 -6.10 -15.23
CA ARG A 224 5.47 -4.77 -14.64
C ARG A 224 5.99 -3.78 -15.66
N MET A 225 6.94 -4.19 -16.51
CA MET A 225 7.46 -3.35 -17.58
C MET A 225 6.38 -3.00 -18.62
N LYS A 226 5.55 -3.98 -19.03
CA LYS A 226 4.44 -3.75 -19.97
C LYS A 226 3.44 -2.75 -19.40
N SER A 227 3.01 -2.95 -18.14
CA SER A 227 2.07 -2.05 -17.46
C SER A 227 2.63 -0.64 -17.31
N TRP A 228 3.90 -0.53 -16.94
CA TRP A 228 4.55 0.78 -16.80
C TRP A 228 4.64 1.53 -18.13
N LEU A 229 5.05 0.85 -19.20
CA LEU A 229 5.09 1.47 -20.54
C LEU A 229 3.71 1.90 -21.01
N ALA A 230 2.67 1.10 -20.79
CA ALA A 230 1.31 1.43 -21.15
C ALA A 230 0.76 2.65 -20.37
N ALA A 231 1.11 2.77 -19.09
CA ALA A 231 0.78 3.95 -18.29
C ALA A 231 1.54 5.19 -18.78
N HIS A 232 2.84 5.03 -19.05
CA HIS A 232 3.75 6.11 -19.42
C HIS A 232 3.45 6.72 -20.80
N ASN A 233 3.05 5.90 -21.77
CA ASN A 233 2.69 6.38 -23.12
C ASN A 233 1.21 6.75 -23.26
N GLY A 234 0.41 6.65 -22.19
CA GLY A 234 -1.01 7.00 -22.18
C GLY A 234 -1.95 5.94 -22.75
N SER A 235 -1.45 4.78 -23.23
CA SER A 235 -2.32 3.72 -23.76
C SER A 235 -3.13 3.02 -22.66
N ALA A 236 -2.60 2.90 -21.43
CA ALA A 236 -3.40 2.53 -20.29
C ALA A 236 -4.10 3.76 -19.71
N ARG A 237 -5.40 3.74 -19.75
CA ARG A 237 -6.26 4.81 -19.24
C ARG A 237 -6.53 4.67 -17.73
N ILE A 238 -6.49 3.43 -17.22
CA ILE A 238 -6.62 3.14 -15.78
C ILE A 238 -5.43 2.32 -15.31
N VAL A 239 -4.79 2.80 -14.27
CA VAL A 239 -3.80 2.05 -13.50
C VAL A 239 -4.43 1.63 -12.19
N LEU A 240 -4.57 0.32 -11.99
CA LEU A 240 -4.98 -0.28 -10.73
C LEU A 240 -3.73 -0.75 -9.98
N GLY A 241 -3.45 -0.18 -8.81
CA GLY A 241 -2.18 -0.48 -8.17
C GLY A 241 -2.17 -0.42 -6.67
N THR A 242 -1.07 -0.92 -6.11
CA THR A 242 -0.79 -0.80 -4.68
C THR A 242 0.09 0.42 -4.40
N ARG A 243 0.60 0.55 -3.19
CA ARG A 243 1.44 1.65 -2.70
C ARG A 243 2.44 2.22 -3.71
N MET A 244 3.16 1.36 -4.42
CA MET A 244 4.21 1.82 -5.35
C MET A 244 3.65 2.51 -6.61
N ALA A 245 2.39 2.29 -6.95
CA ALA A 245 1.76 2.89 -8.12
C ALA A 245 1.60 4.41 -7.99
N VAL A 246 1.77 4.99 -6.79
CA VAL A 246 1.77 6.45 -6.59
C VAL A 246 2.81 7.16 -7.45
N PHE A 247 3.89 6.48 -7.85
CA PHE A 247 4.95 7.01 -8.71
C PHE A 247 4.79 6.60 -10.19
N ALA A 248 3.71 5.92 -10.58
CA ALA A 248 3.50 5.55 -11.98
C ALA A 248 3.54 6.78 -12.88
N SER A 249 4.29 6.73 -13.97
CA SER A 249 4.32 7.83 -14.94
C SER A 249 3.03 7.80 -15.76
N MET A 250 2.23 8.86 -15.63
CA MET A 250 0.92 9.00 -16.26
C MET A 250 0.77 10.44 -16.75
N PRO A 251 1.05 10.72 -18.04
CA PRO A 251 1.13 12.10 -18.53
C PRO A 251 -0.22 12.84 -18.56
N HIS A 252 -1.33 12.11 -18.54
CA HIS A 252 -2.69 12.66 -18.62
C HIS A 252 -3.54 12.37 -17.38
N LEU A 253 -2.91 12.30 -16.21
CA LEU A 253 -3.57 11.95 -14.95
C LEU A 253 -4.62 13.01 -14.58
N LYS A 254 -5.89 12.57 -14.41
CA LYS A 254 -7.03 13.40 -13.99
C LYS A 254 -7.64 12.94 -12.67
N TRP A 255 -7.47 11.66 -12.32
CA TRP A 255 -8.04 11.08 -11.11
C TRP A 255 -7.02 10.27 -10.34
N LEU A 256 -7.01 10.48 -9.03
CA LEU A 256 -6.38 9.57 -8.06
C LEU A 256 -7.46 9.10 -7.09
N VAL A 257 -7.51 7.79 -6.89
CA VAL A 257 -8.36 7.16 -5.88
C VAL A 257 -7.48 6.40 -4.91
N VAL A 258 -7.67 6.60 -3.63
CA VAL A 258 -7.02 5.84 -2.55
C VAL A 258 -8.14 5.15 -1.76
N ASP A 259 -8.43 3.91 -2.12
CA ASP A 259 -9.44 3.12 -1.43
C ASP A 259 -8.89 2.56 -0.12
N GLU A 260 -9.73 2.46 0.91
CA GLU A 260 -9.35 2.12 2.29
C GLU A 260 -8.11 2.93 2.75
N GLU A 261 -8.19 4.28 2.66
CA GLU A 261 -7.07 5.22 2.85
C GLU A 261 -6.37 5.08 4.21
N HIS A 262 -7.06 4.52 5.20
CA HIS A 262 -6.56 4.28 6.55
C HIS A 262 -5.58 3.11 6.64
N ASP A 263 -5.51 2.27 5.59
CA ASP A 263 -4.71 1.05 5.65
C ASP A 263 -3.21 1.33 5.77
N ALA A 264 -2.57 0.67 6.74
CA ALA A 264 -1.16 0.85 7.04
C ALA A 264 -0.23 0.40 5.89
N SER A 265 -0.72 -0.42 4.95
CA SER A 265 0.06 -0.88 3.79
C SER A 265 0.45 0.26 2.84
N TYR A 266 -0.24 1.40 2.90
CA TYR A 266 0.17 2.60 2.16
C TYR A 266 1.45 3.25 2.68
N LYS A 267 1.92 2.88 3.88
CA LYS A 267 3.21 3.32 4.41
C LYS A 267 4.31 2.35 4.00
N GLN A 268 5.30 2.84 3.25
CA GLN A 268 6.50 2.07 2.91
C GLN A 268 7.33 1.82 4.17
N GLN A 269 7.75 0.58 4.38
CA GLN A 269 8.52 0.19 5.56
C GLN A 269 10.03 0.30 5.36
N GLU A 270 10.50 0.23 4.12
CA GLU A 270 11.91 0.25 3.74
C GLU A 270 12.24 1.42 2.80
N GLY A 271 13.51 1.76 2.66
CA GLY A 271 13.97 2.83 1.77
C GLY A 271 13.39 4.18 2.16
N ALA A 272 12.73 4.84 1.26
CA ALA A 272 12.20 6.19 1.45
C ALA A 272 11.03 6.30 2.43
N ARG A 273 10.51 5.20 2.96
CA ARG A 273 9.42 5.13 3.97
C ARG A 273 8.27 6.12 3.74
N TYR A 274 7.91 6.34 2.49
CA TYR A 274 6.86 7.28 2.11
C TYR A 274 5.45 6.77 2.46
N SER A 275 4.51 7.72 2.61
CA SER A 275 3.08 7.46 2.65
C SER A 275 2.52 7.68 1.24
N ALA A 276 2.03 6.60 0.60
CA ALA A 276 1.46 6.70 -0.73
C ALA A 276 0.14 7.49 -0.73
N ARG A 277 -0.65 7.42 0.35
CA ARG A 277 -1.84 8.25 0.56
C ARG A 277 -1.48 9.73 0.49
N ASP A 278 -0.49 10.17 1.27
CA ASP A 278 -0.13 11.57 1.37
C ASP A 278 0.54 12.06 0.07
N LEU A 279 1.35 11.21 -0.56
CA LEU A 279 1.91 11.49 -1.88
C LEU A 279 0.84 11.56 -2.98
N ALA A 280 -0.25 10.77 -2.90
CA ALA A 280 -1.36 10.87 -3.85
C ALA A 280 -2.06 12.23 -3.78
N ILE A 281 -2.26 12.77 -2.58
CA ILE A 281 -2.85 14.09 -2.38
C ILE A 281 -1.92 15.18 -2.94
N TYR A 282 -0.63 15.09 -2.64
CA TYR A 282 0.36 16.03 -3.16
C TYR A 282 0.46 15.94 -4.69
N ARG A 283 0.47 14.73 -5.24
CA ARG A 283 0.50 14.47 -6.67
C ARG A 283 -0.73 15.05 -7.38
N ALA A 284 -1.92 14.86 -6.82
CA ALA A 284 -3.14 15.43 -7.37
C ALA A 284 -3.02 16.95 -7.54
N ARG A 285 -2.46 17.63 -6.54
CA ARG A 285 -2.20 19.08 -6.63
C ARG A 285 -1.21 19.43 -7.74
N LEU A 286 -0.13 18.67 -7.89
CA LEU A 286 0.88 18.92 -8.93
C LEU A 286 0.34 18.73 -10.35
N GLU A 287 -0.49 17.70 -10.54
CA GLU A 287 -1.04 17.30 -11.83
C GLU A 287 -2.33 18.07 -12.18
N GLY A 288 -2.89 18.87 -11.25
CA GLY A 288 -4.22 19.47 -11.41
C GLY A 288 -5.33 18.42 -11.48
N ALA A 289 -5.12 17.26 -10.87
CA ALA A 289 -6.04 16.12 -10.83
C ALA A 289 -6.91 16.15 -9.57
N LYS A 290 -8.08 15.49 -9.62
CA LYS A 290 -8.92 15.27 -8.45
C LYS A 290 -8.44 14.04 -7.68
N VAL A 291 -8.56 14.08 -6.33
CA VAL A 291 -8.22 12.95 -5.48
C VAL A 291 -9.38 12.60 -4.55
N ILE A 292 -9.69 11.30 -4.49
CA ILE A 292 -10.66 10.70 -3.58
C ILE A 292 -9.94 9.79 -2.62
N LEU A 293 -10.17 10.02 -1.33
CA LEU A 293 -9.80 9.13 -0.23
C LEU A 293 -11.08 8.42 0.22
N GLY A 294 -11.13 7.10 0.15
CA GLY A 294 -12.30 6.33 0.53
C GLY A 294 -12.04 5.46 1.75
N SER A 295 -12.95 5.48 2.73
CA SER A 295 -12.87 4.60 3.90
C SER A 295 -14.19 4.45 4.62
N ALA A 296 -14.40 3.31 5.27
CA ALA A 296 -15.44 3.12 6.28
C ALA A 296 -14.97 3.62 7.66
N THR A 297 -13.67 3.60 7.89
CA THR A 297 -13.00 3.97 9.15
C THR A 297 -11.82 4.90 8.85
N PRO A 298 -12.07 6.16 8.46
CA PRO A 298 -11.03 7.09 8.07
C PRO A 298 -9.93 7.26 9.12
N SER A 299 -8.70 7.47 8.65
CA SER A 299 -7.59 7.84 9.54
C SER A 299 -7.87 9.17 10.25
N LEU A 300 -7.31 9.37 11.43
CA LEU A 300 -7.49 10.60 12.20
C LEU A 300 -7.03 11.84 11.43
N GLU A 301 -5.97 11.71 10.66
CA GLU A 301 -5.42 12.78 9.82
C GLU A 301 -6.42 13.20 8.74
N SER A 302 -6.96 12.24 7.97
CA SER A 302 -7.95 12.51 6.92
C SER A 302 -9.26 13.02 7.51
N TRP A 303 -9.69 12.44 8.64
CA TRP A 303 -10.86 12.90 9.36
C TRP A 303 -10.73 14.35 9.82
N HIS A 304 -9.58 14.71 10.43
CA HIS A 304 -9.29 16.06 10.87
C HIS A 304 -9.21 17.04 9.70
N GLN A 305 -8.56 16.65 8.59
CA GLN A 305 -8.47 17.50 7.40
C GLN A 305 -9.82 17.71 6.70
N SER A 306 -10.81 16.84 6.93
CA SER A 306 -12.14 16.91 6.34
C SER A 306 -13.19 17.58 7.24
N ARG A 307 -12.78 18.30 8.30
CA ARG A 307 -13.68 19.15 9.09
C ARG A 307 -14.18 20.33 8.25
N PRO A 308 -15.20 21.05 8.71
CA PRO A 308 -15.71 22.23 8.01
C PRO A 308 -14.62 23.24 7.63
N ALA A 309 -14.76 23.90 6.50
CA ALA A 309 -13.75 24.84 6.00
C ALA A 309 -13.48 26.01 6.97
N HIS A 310 -14.52 26.49 7.69
CA HIS A 310 -14.37 27.55 8.70
C HIS A 310 -13.55 27.11 9.93
N GLU A 311 -13.42 25.80 10.15
CA GLU A 311 -12.53 25.22 11.16
C GLU A 311 -11.15 24.88 10.60
N GLY A 312 -10.84 25.27 9.36
CA GLY A 312 -9.57 25.02 8.66
C GLY A 312 -9.48 23.67 7.99
N GLY A 313 -10.60 23.01 7.71
CA GLY A 313 -10.65 21.79 6.90
C GLY A 313 -10.25 22.06 5.45
N ARG A 314 -9.56 21.10 4.84
CA ARG A 314 -9.05 21.20 3.46
C ARG A 314 -9.66 20.18 2.51
N TYR A 315 -10.36 19.15 3.05
CA TYR A 315 -11.01 18.11 2.27
C TYR A 315 -12.52 18.26 2.37
N LEU A 316 -13.21 18.03 1.27
CA LEU A 316 -14.67 17.93 1.28
C LEU A 316 -15.07 16.53 1.76
N ARG A 317 -15.76 16.47 2.92
CA ARG A 317 -16.28 15.21 3.46
C ARG A 317 -17.60 14.88 2.80
N LEU A 318 -17.68 13.69 2.20
CA LEU A 318 -18.84 13.12 1.55
C LEU A 318 -19.27 11.87 2.33
N GLN A 319 -20.57 11.78 2.68
CA GLN A 319 -21.06 10.71 3.55
C GLN A 319 -21.94 9.72 2.78
N MET A 320 -21.70 8.43 3.00
CA MET A 320 -22.49 7.33 2.46
C MET A 320 -22.81 6.30 3.56
N PRO A 321 -23.65 6.67 4.56
CA PRO A 321 -23.91 5.82 5.71
C PRO A 321 -24.74 4.57 5.38
N ALA A 322 -25.59 4.62 4.35
CA ALA A 322 -26.46 3.51 4.00
C ALA A 322 -25.70 2.41 3.23
N ARG A 323 -26.01 1.15 3.51
CA ARG A 323 -25.56 0.00 2.70
C ARG A 323 -26.49 -0.18 1.50
N ILE A 324 -25.95 -0.70 0.42
CA ILE A 324 -26.75 -1.12 -0.74
C ILE A 324 -27.33 -2.50 -0.47
N GLY A 325 -28.64 -2.68 -0.74
CA GLY A 325 -29.38 -3.93 -0.53
C GLY A 325 -29.93 -4.07 0.89
N GLU A 326 -30.44 -5.27 1.20
CA GLU A 326 -31.11 -5.59 2.46
C GLU A 326 -30.16 -5.90 3.63
N GLY A 327 -28.88 -5.63 3.49
CA GLY A 327 -27.87 -5.94 4.48
C GLY A 327 -28.06 -5.15 5.78
N GLN A 328 -28.42 -5.85 6.86
CA GLN A 328 -28.51 -5.24 8.19
C GLN A 328 -27.12 -5.14 8.82
N LEU A 329 -26.93 -4.12 9.67
CA LEU A 329 -25.75 -4.04 10.53
C LEU A 329 -25.74 -5.21 11.52
N PRO A 330 -24.57 -5.77 11.84
CA PRO A 330 -24.51 -6.80 12.87
C PRO A 330 -24.96 -6.24 14.22
N PHE A 331 -25.64 -7.08 15.01
CA PHE A 331 -25.96 -6.71 16.38
C PHE A 331 -24.68 -6.68 17.21
N VAL A 332 -24.38 -5.53 17.84
CA VAL A 332 -23.20 -5.33 18.68
C VAL A 332 -23.58 -5.33 20.14
N ARG A 333 -23.04 -6.27 20.92
CA ARG A 333 -23.20 -6.35 22.34
C ARG A 333 -21.88 -6.11 23.06
N ARG A 334 -21.83 -5.10 23.92
CA ARG A 334 -20.68 -4.87 24.82
C ARG A 334 -20.87 -5.65 26.10
N VAL A 335 -19.80 -6.30 26.58
CA VAL A 335 -19.77 -7.01 27.86
C VAL A 335 -18.74 -6.38 28.75
N ASP A 336 -19.16 -5.93 29.93
CA ASP A 336 -18.25 -5.39 30.94
C ASP A 336 -17.49 -6.55 31.63
N MET A 337 -16.19 -6.62 31.41
CA MET A 337 -15.34 -7.65 31.98
C MET A 337 -15.09 -7.48 33.50
N ASN A 338 -15.36 -6.31 34.09
CA ASN A 338 -15.24 -6.09 35.55
C ASN A 338 -16.26 -6.92 36.31
N HIS A 339 -17.37 -7.28 35.70
CA HIS A 339 -18.41 -8.14 36.29
C HIS A 339 -18.18 -9.65 36.00
N GLN A 340 -17.07 -10.01 35.39
CA GLN A 340 -16.70 -11.40 35.17
C GLN A 340 -15.74 -11.92 36.23
N PRO A 341 -15.68 -13.23 36.49
CA PRO A 341 -14.70 -13.81 37.41
C PRO A 341 -13.27 -13.41 37.04
N ARG A 342 -12.43 -13.16 38.06
CA ARG A 342 -11.02 -12.81 37.83
C ARG A 342 -10.33 -13.92 37.02
N LYS A 343 -9.48 -13.55 36.06
CA LYS A 343 -8.75 -14.43 35.15
C LYS A 343 -9.61 -15.13 34.10
N THR A 344 -10.89 -14.73 33.90
CA THR A 344 -11.73 -15.26 32.80
C THR A 344 -11.14 -14.90 31.44
N VAL A 345 -11.00 -15.88 30.55
CA VAL A 345 -10.48 -15.68 29.17
C VAL A 345 -11.52 -15.01 28.29
N LEU A 346 -12.70 -15.59 28.28
CA LEU A 346 -13.85 -15.12 27.53
C LEU A 346 -15.03 -14.93 28.50
N SER A 347 -15.84 -13.91 28.28
CA SER A 347 -17.02 -13.68 29.13
C SER A 347 -18.03 -14.81 28.98
N ALA A 348 -18.77 -15.14 30.04
CA ALA A 348 -19.79 -16.18 30.00
C ALA A 348 -20.84 -15.97 28.88
N PRO A 349 -21.35 -14.73 28.61
CA PRO A 349 -22.23 -14.50 27.49
C PRO A 349 -21.61 -14.75 26.12
N LEU A 350 -20.30 -14.49 25.96
CA LEU A 350 -19.60 -14.79 24.70
C LEU A 350 -19.42 -16.28 24.50
N ILE A 351 -19.05 -17.02 25.56
CA ILE A 351 -18.95 -18.48 25.51
C ILE A 351 -20.28 -19.11 25.09
N ALA A 352 -21.38 -18.71 25.74
CA ALA A 352 -22.72 -19.21 25.41
C ALA A 352 -23.10 -18.91 23.93
N ALA A 353 -22.78 -17.71 23.44
CA ALA A 353 -23.04 -17.34 22.04
C ALA A 353 -22.20 -18.18 21.06
N ILE A 354 -20.92 -18.45 21.36
CA ILE A 354 -20.08 -19.31 20.52
C ILE A 354 -20.64 -20.73 20.46
N GLN A 355 -20.98 -21.32 21.61
CA GLN A 355 -21.54 -22.67 21.70
C GLN A 355 -22.86 -22.78 20.91
N GLU A 356 -23.77 -21.80 21.07
CA GLU A 356 -25.04 -21.74 20.35
C GLU A 356 -24.84 -21.68 18.84
N ARG A 357 -23.94 -20.80 18.35
CA ARG A 357 -23.69 -20.64 16.90
C ARG A 357 -23.06 -21.90 16.30
N VAL A 358 -22.08 -22.46 16.97
CA VAL A 358 -21.42 -23.68 16.53
C VAL A 358 -22.36 -24.87 16.50
N ALA A 359 -23.25 -25.02 17.51
CA ALA A 359 -24.27 -26.05 17.54
C ALA A 359 -25.27 -25.91 16.37
N LYS A 360 -25.52 -24.72 15.87
CA LYS A 360 -26.33 -24.45 14.67
C LYS A 360 -25.57 -24.66 13.35
N GLY A 361 -24.30 -25.03 13.39
CA GLY A 361 -23.43 -25.17 12.20
C GLY A 361 -22.88 -23.86 11.66
N GLU A 362 -23.05 -22.75 12.38
CA GLU A 362 -22.52 -21.45 12.02
C GLU A 362 -21.04 -21.32 12.43
N GLN A 363 -20.33 -20.36 11.84
CA GLN A 363 -18.94 -20.07 12.16
C GLN A 363 -18.84 -18.96 13.23
N SER A 364 -17.85 -19.07 14.08
CA SER A 364 -17.50 -18.03 15.06
C SER A 364 -16.06 -17.58 14.84
N MET A 365 -15.83 -16.27 14.70
CA MET A 365 -14.49 -15.69 14.55
C MET A 365 -14.15 -14.81 15.75
N LEU A 366 -13.03 -15.13 16.41
CA LEU A 366 -12.52 -14.36 17.54
C LEU A 366 -11.28 -13.56 17.10
N LEU A 367 -11.33 -12.25 17.28
CA LEU A 367 -10.20 -11.38 17.02
C LEU A 367 -9.47 -11.06 18.32
N LEU A 368 -8.19 -11.42 18.40
CA LEU A 368 -7.30 -11.06 19.49
C LEU A 368 -6.09 -10.29 18.93
N ASN A 369 -5.93 -9.04 19.32
CA ASN A 369 -4.81 -8.20 18.85
C ASN A 369 -3.50 -8.49 19.61
N ARG A 370 -3.19 -9.79 19.86
CA ARG A 370 -1.96 -10.24 20.54
C ARG A 370 -1.54 -11.61 19.98
N ARG A 371 -0.26 -11.76 19.67
CA ARG A 371 0.33 -12.99 19.14
C ARG A 371 1.00 -13.81 20.24
N GLY A 372 1.21 -15.12 20.01
CA GLY A 372 1.93 -16.04 20.88
C GLY A 372 1.11 -16.63 22.01
N TYR A 373 1.74 -17.48 22.85
CA TYR A 373 1.09 -18.14 23.99
C TYR A 373 0.81 -17.17 25.12
N ALA A 374 1.80 -16.32 25.46
CA ALA A 374 1.66 -15.23 26.42
C ALA A 374 2.49 -14.03 25.96
N PRO A 375 1.96 -12.80 26.06
CA PRO A 375 2.68 -11.64 25.52
C PRO A 375 4.01 -11.38 26.25
N VAL A 376 4.14 -11.70 27.56
CA VAL A 376 5.33 -11.36 28.35
C VAL A 376 5.56 -12.42 29.41
N LEU A 377 6.81 -12.86 29.63
CA LEU A 377 7.20 -13.57 30.83
C LEU A 377 7.49 -12.57 31.93
N HIS A 378 7.06 -12.90 33.15
CA HIS A 378 7.19 -12.06 34.35
C HIS A 378 7.63 -12.89 35.53
N CYS A 379 8.50 -12.31 36.37
CA CYS A 379 8.88 -12.83 37.66
C CYS A 379 8.05 -12.15 38.75
N ALA A 380 7.32 -12.92 39.53
CA ALA A 380 6.48 -12.39 40.59
C ALA A 380 7.30 -11.76 41.74
N ASP A 381 8.52 -12.25 42.00
CA ASP A 381 9.36 -11.81 43.11
C ASP A 381 10.02 -10.44 42.86
N CYS A 382 10.58 -10.23 41.68
CA CYS A 382 11.32 -8.99 41.39
C CYS A 382 10.66 -8.07 40.41
N GLY A 383 9.53 -8.46 39.84
CA GLY A 383 8.82 -7.66 38.80
C GLY A 383 9.46 -7.69 37.40
N TRP A 384 10.52 -8.49 37.18
CA TRP A 384 11.16 -8.62 35.89
C TRP A 384 10.15 -9.01 34.81
N LYS A 385 10.28 -8.41 33.64
CA LYS A 385 9.50 -8.74 32.43
C LYS A 385 10.45 -9.01 31.30
N SER A 386 10.02 -9.82 30.31
CA SER A 386 10.83 -10.16 29.14
C SER A 386 10.98 -8.98 28.16
N GLU A 387 11.58 -7.87 28.61
CA GLU A 387 11.92 -6.71 27.77
C GLU A 387 12.96 -7.09 26.72
N CYS A 388 12.84 -6.51 25.53
CA CYS A 388 13.79 -6.74 24.46
C CYS A 388 15.10 -6.00 24.75
N SER A 389 16.24 -6.69 24.64
CA SER A 389 17.56 -6.07 24.80
C SER A 389 17.96 -5.15 23.62
N HIS A 390 17.25 -5.22 22.48
CA HIS A 390 17.57 -4.51 21.24
C HIS A 390 16.61 -3.34 20.94
N CYS A 391 15.48 -3.24 21.65
CA CYS A 391 14.51 -2.17 21.46
C CYS A 391 13.59 -2.05 22.70
N SER A 392 12.72 -1.04 22.75
CA SER A 392 11.81 -0.76 23.87
C SER A 392 10.55 -1.65 23.94
N ALA A 393 10.44 -2.69 23.12
CA ALA A 393 9.30 -3.60 23.13
C ALA A 393 9.52 -4.79 24.07
N PHE A 394 8.44 -5.50 24.40
CA PHE A 394 8.53 -6.77 25.12
C PHE A 394 8.63 -7.93 24.14
N ARG A 395 9.37 -8.97 24.53
CA ARG A 395 9.46 -10.22 23.80
C ARG A 395 8.31 -11.13 24.17
N VAL A 396 7.68 -11.71 23.16
CA VAL A 396 6.53 -12.59 23.27
C VAL A 396 7.00 -14.03 23.43
N PHE A 397 6.40 -14.76 24.34
CA PHE A 397 6.68 -16.18 24.57
C PHE A 397 5.94 -17.05 23.54
N HIS A 398 6.69 -17.86 22.80
CA HIS A 398 6.19 -18.89 21.90
C HIS A 398 6.39 -20.27 22.52
N LYS A 399 5.27 -20.95 22.84
CA LYS A 399 5.28 -22.23 23.57
C LYS A 399 5.84 -23.36 22.74
N ILE A 400 5.53 -23.38 21.43
CA ILE A 400 5.86 -24.49 20.50
C ILE A 400 7.37 -24.72 20.45
N ASP A 401 8.15 -23.67 20.29
CA ASP A 401 9.62 -23.74 20.17
C ASP A 401 10.36 -23.21 21.41
N ARG A 402 9.63 -22.83 22.47
CA ARG A 402 10.14 -22.29 23.74
C ARG A 402 11.09 -21.11 23.54
N THR A 403 10.69 -20.17 22.68
CA THR A 403 11.46 -18.95 22.40
C THR A 403 10.74 -17.70 22.89
N LEU A 404 11.55 -16.65 23.13
CA LEU A 404 11.10 -15.28 23.32
C LEU A 404 11.40 -14.49 22.04
N ARG A 405 10.37 -14.02 21.33
CA ARG A 405 10.54 -13.26 20.08
C ARG A 405 10.06 -11.82 20.26
N CYS A 406 10.87 -10.89 19.79
CA CYS A 406 10.48 -9.50 19.68
C CYS A 406 9.86 -9.26 18.29
N HIS A 407 8.55 -9.03 18.24
CA HIS A 407 7.86 -8.75 16.98
C HIS A 407 8.12 -7.33 16.44
N HIS A 408 8.87 -6.50 17.19
CA HIS A 408 9.24 -5.16 16.72
C HIS A 408 10.58 -5.17 15.96
N CYS A 409 11.62 -5.81 16.52
CA CYS A 409 12.97 -5.81 15.91
C CYS A 409 13.42 -7.19 15.40
N GLY A 410 12.61 -8.25 15.57
CA GLY A 410 12.93 -9.61 15.12
C GLY A 410 13.87 -10.38 16.04
N PHE A 411 14.39 -9.78 17.13
CA PHE A 411 15.30 -10.46 18.05
C PHE A 411 14.62 -11.65 18.69
N THR A 412 15.28 -12.82 18.68
CA THR A 412 14.78 -14.09 19.22
C THR A 412 15.83 -14.72 20.09
N GLU A 413 15.42 -15.21 21.27
CA GLU A 413 16.26 -16.01 22.15
C GLU A 413 15.47 -17.13 22.82
N ARG A 414 16.16 -18.08 23.43
CA ARG A 414 15.51 -19.15 24.23
C ARG A 414 14.97 -18.58 25.53
N VAL A 415 13.89 -19.19 26.02
CA VAL A 415 13.36 -18.89 27.38
C VAL A 415 14.43 -19.16 28.43
N PRO A 416 14.77 -18.20 29.30
CA PRO A 416 15.73 -18.42 30.38
C PRO A 416 15.19 -19.45 31.37
N ARG A 417 16.08 -20.25 31.98
CA ARG A 417 15.70 -21.27 32.97
C ARG A 417 15.31 -20.67 34.33
N ALA A 418 15.80 -19.47 34.60
CA ALA A 418 15.52 -18.71 35.80
C ALA A 418 15.46 -17.22 35.48
N CYS A 419 14.87 -16.42 36.35
CA CYS A 419 14.78 -14.98 36.18
C CYS A 419 16.18 -14.36 36.00
N PRO A 420 16.45 -13.65 34.92
CA PRO A 420 17.76 -13.02 34.69
C PRO A 420 18.11 -11.95 35.74
N SER A 421 17.11 -11.42 36.46
CA SER A 421 17.28 -10.34 37.43
C SER A 421 17.54 -10.87 38.84
N CYS A 422 16.78 -11.87 39.33
CA CYS A 422 16.87 -12.35 40.71
C CYS A 422 17.18 -13.85 40.87
N GLY A 423 17.27 -14.60 39.76
CA GLY A 423 17.55 -16.04 39.83
C GLY A 423 16.37 -16.93 40.18
N ASN A 424 15.18 -16.39 40.44
CA ASN A 424 13.98 -17.19 40.72
C ASN A 424 13.64 -18.08 39.54
N ALA A 425 13.35 -19.36 39.77
CA ALA A 425 12.96 -20.31 38.74
C ALA A 425 11.49 -20.15 38.30
N ASP A 426 10.66 -19.49 39.13
CA ASP A 426 9.23 -19.30 38.83
C ASP A 426 9.00 -18.04 37.98
N ILE A 427 9.18 -18.21 36.66
CA ILE A 427 8.87 -17.19 35.67
C ILE A 427 7.56 -17.57 35.03
N ALA A 428 6.50 -16.78 35.28
CA ALA A 428 5.17 -17.06 34.79
C ALA A 428 4.82 -16.20 33.55
N PRO A 429 4.06 -16.73 32.59
CA PRO A 429 3.53 -15.95 31.50
C PRO A 429 2.41 -15.02 31.98
N ILE A 430 2.51 -13.72 31.63
CA ILE A 430 1.46 -12.74 31.87
C ILE A 430 0.86 -12.31 30.53
N GLY A 431 -0.46 -12.37 30.47
CA GLY A 431 -1.25 -12.03 29.29
C GLY A 431 -1.73 -13.28 28.57
N ARG A 432 -2.43 -13.07 27.46
CA ARG A 432 -3.10 -14.15 26.69
C ARG A 432 -2.77 -13.97 25.23
N GLY A 433 -2.22 -15.00 24.63
CA GLY A 433 -1.92 -15.05 23.20
C GLY A 433 -2.94 -15.89 22.44
N THR A 434 -2.81 -15.89 21.11
CA THR A 434 -3.66 -16.67 20.19
C THR A 434 -3.54 -18.17 20.44
N GLU A 435 -2.35 -18.68 20.77
CA GLU A 435 -2.12 -20.10 21.10
C GLU A 435 -2.89 -20.53 22.35
N GLN A 436 -2.84 -19.75 23.42
CA GLN A 436 -3.57 -20.04 24.64
C GLN A 436 -5.09 -20.00 24.43
N LEU A 437 -5.56 -19.08 23.55
CA LEU A 437 -6.98 -19.00 23.22
C LEU A 437 -7.43 -20.22 22.41
N GLU A 438 -6.60 -20.69 21.47
CA GLU A 438 -6.87 -21.91 20.69
C GLU A 438 -6.97 -23.14 21.57
N GLU A 439 -6.03 -23.33 22.51
CA GLU A 439 -6.07 -24.42 23.49
C GLU A 439 -7.36 -24.36 24.32
N TYR A 440 -7.65 -23.19 24.90
CA TYR A 440 -8.84 -22.97 25.74
C TYR A 440 -10.15 -23.23 24.98
N LEU A 441 -10.26 -22.75 23.72
CA LEU A 441 -11.44 -23.00 22.91
C LEU A 441 -11.58 -24.47 22.50
N SER A 442 -10.49 -25.16 22.27
CA SER A 442 -10.48 -26.58 21.93
C SER A 442 -11.00 -27.43 23.08
N GLU A 443 -10.61 -27.10 24.32
CA GLU A 443 -11.14 -27.73 25.52
C GLU A 443 -12.63 -27.40 25.74
N LEU A 444 -12.99 -26.11 25.64
CA LEU A 444 -14.35 -25.61 25.85
C LEU A 444 -15.38 -26.21 24.90
N LEU A 445 -14.97 -26.47 23.65
CA LEU A 445 -15.84 -26.94 22.58
C LEU A 445 -15.73 -28.46 22.32
N MET A 446 -14.98 -29.19 23.15
CA MET A 446 -14.72 -30.63 22.96
C MET A 446 -16.03 -31.46 22.93
N ASP A 447 -17.00 -31.12 23.78
CA ASP A 447 -18.28 -31.79 23.88
C ASP A 447 -19.36 -31.22 22.93
N VAL A 448 -19.08 -30.09 22.27
CA VAL A 448 -20.02 -29.46 21.33
C VAL A 448 -19.91 -30.14 19.98
N LYS A 449 -21.05 -30.62 19.46
CA LYS A 449 -21.12 -31.24 18.14
C LYS A 449 -21.83 -30.32 17.16
N ARG A 450 -21.39 -30.35 15.91
CA ARG A 450 -22.09 -29.71 14.80
C ARG A 450 -23.38 -30.46 14.48
N PRO A 451 -24.32 -29.89 13.71
CA PRO A 451 -25.54 -30.58 13.29
C PRO A 451 -25.32 -31.93 12.56
N ASN A 452 -24.16 -32.06 11.92
CA ASN A 452 -23.77 -33.32 11.23
C ASN A 452 -23.08 -34.33 12.16
N GLY A 453 -23.05 -34.10 13.48
CA GLY A 453 -22.45 -34.99 14.48
C GLY A 453 -20.91 -34.92 14.58
N GLN A 454 -20.27 -34.16 13.72
CA GLN A 454 -18.80 -34.01 13.76
C GLN A 454 -18.34 -33.08 14.89
N ALA A 455 -17.13 -33.30 15.38
CA ALA A 455 -16.48 -32.42 16.35
C ALA A 455 -16.24 -31.03 15.76
N VAL A 456 -16.20 -30.03 16.66
CA VAL A 456 -15.85 -28.65 16.31
C VAL A 456 -14.36 -28.55 15.98
N ARG A 457 -14.03 -27.89 14.88
CA ARG A 457 -12.66 -27.60 14.52
C ARG A 457 -12.35 -26.15 14.90
N VAL A 458 -11.39 -25.97 15.79
CA VAL A 458 -10.79 -24.66 16.10
C VAL A 458 -9.58 -24.47 15.21
N MET A 459 -9.44 -23.29 14.60
CA MET A 459 -8.31 -22.94 13.73
C MET A 459 -7.80 -21.56 14.11
N ARG A 460 -6.49 -21.44 14.22
CA ARG A 460 -5.80 -20.17 14.42
C ARG A 460 -5.35 -19.61 13.08
N ILE A 461 -5.50 -18.29 12.90
CA ILE A 461 -4.98 -17.54 11.76
C ILE A 461 -4.16 -16.40 12.33
N ASP A 462 -2.86 -16.42 12.12
CA ASP A 462 -1.95 -15.33 12.47
C ASP A 462 -0.81 -15.21 11.43
N ALA A 463 0.01 -14.16 11.58
CA ALA A 463 1.07 -13.91 10.61
C ALA A 463 2.26 -14.88 10.71
N ASP A 464 2.34 -15.68 11.76
CA ASP A 464 3.40 -16.68 11.95
C ASP A 464 3.00 -18.02 11.28
N LEU A 465 1.71 -18.18 10.94
CA LEU A 465 1.21 -19.33 10.19
C LEU A 465 1.22 -19.02 8.69
N SER A 466 1.94 -19.82 7.93
CA SER A 466 1.87 -19.76 6.47
C SER A 466 0.47 -20.17 6.00
N LEU A 467 -0.14 -19.38 5.12
CA LEU A 467 -1.42 -19.69 4.47
C LEU A 467 -1.41 -21.04 3.70
N ILE A 468 -0.22 -21.60 3.46
CA ILE A 468 -0.06 -22.91 2.80
C ILE A 468 -0.46 -24.07 3.72
N HIS A 469 -0.58 -23.86 5.02
CA HIS A 469 -0.91 -24.89 6.00
C HIS A 469 -2.38 -24.83 6.50
N ILE A 470 -3.19 -23.96 5.91
CA ILE A 470 -4.64 -23.84 6.21
C ILE A 470 -5.47 -24.65 5.15
#